data_c342ff7a30d2662ffed6fe7583bde743
#
_entry.id   c342ff7a30d2662ffed6fe7583bde743
#
_cell.length_a   1.000
_cell.length_b   1.000
_cell.length_c   1.000
_cell.angle_alpha   90.00
_cell.angle_beta   90.00
_cell.angle_gamma   90.00
#
_symmetry.space_group_name_H-M   'P 1'
#
loop_
_entity.id
_entity.type
_entity.pdbx_description
1 polymer ?
#
loop_
_entity_poly.entity_id
_entity_poly.type
_entity_poly.pdbx_seq_one_letter_code
_entity_poly.pdbx_strand_id
1 'polypeptide(L)'
;MKKLLIFLILLLFISPAYAHTFYKWVDEKGAVNYTDEYNNIPSAYRDRVEIEYVHEESPLPPVQKMTPQKREETTTDIYGLGETYWRTKVRPWKEFLKTAEANYEKAHHKFMEKAEQFSRGRFGSWSRTQYKMNIIELDRLREEMLKYGDQVAEAKEALEKISKEAREANANPEWLN
;
A
#
# COMPACT_ATOMS: atom_id res chain seq x y z
N MET A 1 -6.43 -43.74 23.47
CA MET A 1 -6.82 -43.26 22.11
C MET A 1 -6.60 -41.75 21.95
N LYS A 2 -7.08 -40.85 22.85
CA LYS A 2 -6.88 -39.37 22.72
C LYS A 2 -5.41 -38.92 22.66
N LYS A 3 -4.50 -39.54 23.42
CA LYS A 3 -3.07 -39.20 23.41
C LYS A 3 -2.37 -39.58 22.09
N LEU A 4 -2.80 -40.65 21.45
CA LEU A 4 -2.29 -41.09 20.14
C LEU A 4 -2.73 -40.14 19.03
N LEU A 5 -3.96 -39.62 19.12
CA LEU A 5 -4.51 -38.64 18.16
C LEU A 5 -3.77 -37.29 18.23
N ILE A 6 -3.44 -36.84 19.43
CA ILE A 6 -2.65 -35.60 19.65
C ILE A 6 -1.24 -35.74 19.08
N PHE A 7 -0.61 -36.92 19.26
CA PHE A 7 0.72 -37.17 18.69
C PHE A 7 0.69 -37.22 17.15
N LEU A 8 -0.37 -37.76 16.57
CA LEU A 8 -0.56 -37.79 15.11
C LEU A 8 -0.76 -36.38 14.53
N ILE A 9 -1.48 -35.51 15.23
CA ILE A 9 -1.69 -34.10 14.83
C ILE A 9 -0.39 -33.30 14.92
N LEU A 10 0.44 -33.55 15.94
CA LEU A 10 1.74 -32.89 16.11
C LEU A 10 2.73 -33.24 14.97
N LEU A 11 2.63 -34.46 14.43
CA LEU A 11 3.49 -34.94 13.32
C LEU A 11 3.16 -34.26 11.98
N LEU A 12 1.95 -33.72 11.84
CA LEU A 12 1.51 -33.00 10.61
C LEU A 12 2.07 -31.57 10.50
N PHE A 13 2.65 -31.02 11.58
CA PHE A 13 3.24 -29.68 11.59
C PHE A 13 4.76 -29.65 11.38
N ILE A 14 5.39 -30.78 11.05
CA ILE A 14 6.79 -30.77 10.64
C ILE A 14 6.86 -30.34 9.20
N SER A 15 6.85 -29.00 8.99
CA SER A 15 7.16 -28.42 7.68
C SER A 15 8.63 -28.71 7.37
N PRO A 16 8.98 -29.35 6.25
CA PRO A 16 10.37 -29.49 5.87
C PRO A 16 10.93 -28.08 5.62
N ALA A 17 12.00 -27.72 6.32
CA ALA A 17 12.78 -26.54 6.02
C ALA A 17 13.44 -26.76 4.66
N TYR A 18 12.90 -26.15 3.61
CA TYR A 18 13.53 -26.13 2.30
C TYR A 18 14.71 -25.15 2.36
N ALA A 19 15.92 -25.67 2.20
CA ALA A 19 17.09 -24.83 1.94
C ALA A 19 16.88 -24.19 0.55
N HIS A 20 16.66 -22.89 0.52
CA HIS A 20 16.57 -22.16 -0.73
C HIS A 20 17.96 -21.98 -1.32
N THR A 21 18.16 -22.48 -2.55
CA THR A 21 19.39 -22.33 -3.31
C THR A 21 19.22 -21.13 -4.22
N PHE A 22 20.14 -20.16 -4.13
CA PHE A 22 20.19 -19.02 -5.03
C PHE A 22 21.37 -19.13 -5.98
N TYR A 23 21.13 -18.78 -7.23
CA TYR A 23 22.14 -18.71 -8.29
C TYR A 23 22.49 -17.26 -8.54
N LYS A 24 23.78 -16.94 -8.48
CA LYS A 24 24.32 -15.58 -8.68
C LYS A 24 25.21 -15.59 -9.92
N TRP A 25 25.06 -14.63 -10.81
CA TRP A 25 25.95 -14.42 -11.95
C TRP A 25 26.16 -12.95 -12.23
N VAL A 26 27.23 -12.61 -12.92
CA VAL A 26 27.56 -11.25 -13.35
C VAL A 26 27.39 -11.16 -14.86
N ASP A 27 26.64 -10.17 -15.33
CA ASP A 27 26.45 -9.93 -16.77
C ASP A 27 27.61 -9.17 -17.40
N GLU A 28 27.58 -8.98 -18.72
CA GLU A 28 28.64 -8.28 -19.48
C GLU A 28 28.83 -6.81 -19.09
N LYS A 29 27.82 -6.22 -18.41
CA LYS A 29 27.88 -4.85 -17.93
C LYS A 29 28.39 -4.76 -16.49
N GLY A 30 28.74 -5.90 -15.87
CA GLY A 30 29.18 -5.98 -14.49
C GLY A 30 28.05 -5.97 -13.46
N ALA A 31 26.79 -6.09 -13.88
CA ALA A 31 25.66 -6.17 -12.96
C ALA A 31 25.53 -7.58 -12.38
N VAL A 32 25.33 -7.67 -11.07
CA VAL A 32 25.13 -8.92 -10.34
C VAL A 32 23.64 -9.27 -10.36
N ASN A 33 23.32 -10.46 -10.85
CA ASN A 33 21.96 -10.98 -10.96
C ASN A 33 21.78 -12.19 -10.04
N TYR A 34 20.54 -12.39 -9.53
CA TYR A 34 20.19 -13.52 -8.68
C TYR A 34 18.89 -14.17 -9.18
N THR A 35 18.79 -15.49 -9.04
CA THR A 35 17.57 -16.26 -9.27
C THR A 35 17.56 -17.51 -8.39
N ASP A 36 16.39 -18.02 -8.04
CA ASP A 36 16.18 -19.31 -7.39
C ASP A 36 15.97 -20.46 -8.40
N GLU A 37 15.74 -20.12 -9.68
CA GLU A 37 15.53 -21.09 -10.75
C GLU A 37 16.70 -21.11 -11.74
N TYR A 38 17.39 -22.24 -11.84
CA TYR A 38 18.53 -22.43 -12.78
C TYR A 38 18.16 -22.16 -14.25
N ASN A 39 16.91 -22.45 -14.64
CA ASN A 39 16.45 -22.26 -16.03
C ASN A 39 16.32 -20.78 -16.43
N ASN A 40 16.19 -19.87 -15.46
CA ASN A 40 16.11 -18.43 -15.70
C ASN A 40 17.49 -17.81 -15.99
N ILE A 41 18.57 -18.58 -15.83
CA ILE A 41 19.92 -18.12 -16.14
C ILE A 41 20.14 -18.18 -17.65
N PRO A 42 20.49 -17.04 -18.30
CA PRO A 42 20.81 -17.04 -19.71
C PRO A 42 21.99 -18.02 -20.02
N SER A 43 21.91 -18.77 -21.10
CA SER A 43 22.84 -19.82 -21.42
C SER A 43 24.32 -19.36 -21.45
N ALA A 44 24.59 -18.11 -21.81
CA ALA A 44 25.91 -17.50 -21.82
C ALA A 44 26.58 -17.37 -20.44
N TYR A 45 25.81 -17.46 -19.35
CA TYR A 45 26.33 -17.27 -17.98
C TYR A 45 26.25 -18.53 -17.12
N ARG A 46 25.65 -19.63 -17.61
CA ARG A 46 25.46 -20.87 -16.84
C ARG A 46 26.75 -21.51 -16.35
N ASP A 47 27.84 -21.33 -17.07
CA ASP A 47 29.17 -21.88 -16.72
C ASP A 47 29.91 -21.00 -15.66
N ARG A 48 29.39 -19.84 -15.31
CA ARG A 48 29.99 -18.88 -14.38
C ARG A 48 29.08 -18.55 -13.19
N VAL A 49 28.15 -19.45 -12.90
CA VAL A 49 27.17 -19.26 -11.79
C VAL A 49 27.83 -19.67 -10.48
N GLU A 50 27.73 -18.81 -9.49
CA GLU A 50 28.03 -19.13 -8.10
C GLU A 50 26.74 -19.59 -7.40
N ILE A 51 26.80 -20.73 -6.70
CA ILE A 51 25.67 -21.25 -5.90
C ILE A 51 25.85 -20.77 -4.48
N GLU A 52 24.91 -19.94 -4.01
CA GLU A 52 24.90 -19.43 -2.65
C GLU A 52 23.83 -20.18 -1.85
N TYR A 53 24.28 -20.95 -0.84
CA TYR A 53 23.39 -21.65 0.07
C TYR A 53 23.10 -20.74 1.27
N VAL A 54 21.85 -20.37 1.47
CA VAL A 54 21.46 -19.69 2.71
C VAL A 54 21.39 -20.72 3.80
N HIS A 55 22.48 -20.87 4.57
CA HIS A 55 22.45 -21.57 5.85
C HIS A 55 21.88 -20.65 6.92
N GLU A 56 20.80 -21.06 7.53
CA GLU A 56 20.12 -20.32 8.59
C GLU A 56 20.91 -20.22 9.92
N GLU A 57 22.13 -20.77 9.97
CA GLU A 57 23.01 -20.73 11.15
C GLU A 57 24.44 -20.30 10.78
N SER A 58 24.62 -19.02 10.48
CA SER A 58 25.91 -18.38 10.76
C SER A 58 25.70 -17.37 11.88
N PRO A 59 26.49 -17.43 12.98
CA PRO A 59 26.53 -16.36 13.96
C PRO A 59 26.85 -15.07 13.19
N LEU A 60 25.95 -14.12 13.24
CA LEU A 60 26.18 -12.78 12.67
C LEU A 60 27.57 -12.31 13.14
N PRO A 61 28.47 -11.91 12.25
CA PRO A 61 29.70 -11.23 12.65
C PRO A 61 29.29 -10.06 13.58
N PRO A 62 30.11 -9.73 14.61
CA PRO A 62 29.74 -8.71 15.56
C PRO A 62 29.32 -7.47 14.80
N VAL A 63 28.09 -7.03 15.06
CA VAL A 63 27.53 -5.81 14.47
C VAL A 63 28.52 -4.69 14.77
N GLN A 64 29.43 -4.44 13.82
CA GLN A 64 30.13 -3.17 13.80
C GLN A 64 29.00 -2.15 13.75
N LYS A 65 28.89 -1.32 14.79
CA LYS A 65 28.04 -0.15 14.79
C LYS A 65 28.35 0.59 13.51
N MET A 66 27.59 0.30 12.47
CA MET A 66 27.60 1.13 11.27
C MET A 66 27.19 2.52 11.76
N THR A 67 28.17 3.38 11.83
CA THR A 67 27.92 4.83 11.83
C THR A 67 26.84 5.02 10.76
N PRO A 68 25.75 5.75 11.01
CA PRO A 68 24.74 5.97 9.99
C PRO A 68 25.48 6.55 8.77
N GLN A 69 25.78 5.70 7.80
CA GLN A 69 26.23 6.17 6.51
C GLN A 69 25.11 7.10 6.07
N LYS A 70 25.43 8.37 5.99
CA LYS A 70 24.63 9.37 5.31
C LYS A 70 24.24 8.69 3.97
N ARG A 71 22.97 8.26 3.88
CA ARG A 71 22.43 7.63 2.68
C ARG A 71 22.77 8.60 1.56
N GLU A 72 23.69 8.22 0.67
CA GLU A 72 23.93 9.02 -0.54
C GLU A 72 22.54 9.19 -1.15
N GLU A 73 22.10 10.43 -1.26
CA GLU A 73 20.82 10.77 -1.85
C GLU A 73 20.88 10.26 -3.29
N THR A 74 20.39 9.03 -3.51
CA THR A 74 20.24 8.51 -4.86
C THR A 74 19.25 9.45 -5.53
N THR A 75 19.74 10.18 -6.52
CA THR A 75 18.92 11.16 -7.27
C THR A 75 17.84 10.50 -8.11
N THR A 76 17.84 9.15 -8.18
CA THR A 76 16.89 8.33 -8.93
C THR A 76 16.60 7.02 -8.20
N ASP A 77 15.43 6.43 -8.47
CA ASP A 77 15.03 5.09 -8.03
C ASP A 77 15.73 4.00 -8.86
N ILE A 78 15.39 2.72 -8.61
CA ILE A 78 15.98 1.56 -9.34
C ILE A 78 15.67 1.56 -10.85
N TYR A 79 14.68 2.33 -11.29
CA TYR A 79 14.30 2.46 -12.70
C TYR A 79 14.85 3.75 -13.34
N GLY A 80 15.67 4.51 -12.62
CA GLY A 80 16.22 5.79 -13.08
C GLY A 80 15.24 6.96 -13.00
N LEU A 81 14.12 6.81 -12.27
CA LEU A 81 13.11 7.85 -12.10
C LEU A 81 13.46 8.70 -10.87
N GLY A 82 13.47 10.02 -11.03
CA GLY A 82 13.84 10.94 -9.98
C GLY A 82 12.64 11.57 -9.26
N GLU A 83 12.96 12.49 -8.35
CA GLU A 83 12.01 13.25 -7.54
C GLU A 83 10.88 13.90 -8.35
N THR A 84 11.22 14.52 -9.49
CA THR A 84 10.25 15.21 -10.35
C THR A 84 9.14 14.27 -10.85
N TYR A 85 9.50 13.03 -11.22
CA TYR A 85 8.53 12.02 -11.64
C TYR A 85 7.55 11.70 -10.53
N TRP A 86 8.06 11.36 -9.35
CA TRP A 86 7.22 10.94 -8.23
C TRP A 86 6.36 12.08 -7.71
N ARG A 87 6.90 13.29 -7.58
CA ARG A 87 6.11 14.48 -7.20
C ARG A 87 5.01 14.79 -8.21
N THR A 88 5.30 14.70 -9.50
CA THR A 88 4.28 14.93 -10.54
C THR A 88 3.17 13.88 -10.49
N LYS A 89 3.51 12.63 -10.14
CA LYS A 89 2.54 11.53 -10.01
C LYS A 89 1.65 11.67 -8.77
N VAL A 90 2.20 12.11 -7.65
CA VAL A 90 1.50 12.21 -6.35
C VAL A 90 0.68 13.49 -6.22
N ARG A 91 1.21 14.63 -6.66
CA ARG A 91 0.61 15.96 -6.43
C ARG A 91 -0.85 16.07 -6.84
N PRO A 92 -1.28 15.63 -8.04
CA PRO A 92 -2.69 15.75 -8.43
C PRO A 92 -3.63 15.01 -7.48
N TRP A 93 -3.22 13.83 -7.01
CA TRP A 93 -4.03 13.03 -6.10
C TRP A 93 -4.10 13.63 -4.69
N LYS A 94 -3.04 14.26 -4.22
CA LYS A 94 -3.05 15.02 -2.95
C LYS A 94 -3.97 16.23 -3.02
N GLU A 95 -3.91 16.97 -4.11
CA GLU A 95 -4.79 18.13 -4.35
C GLU A 95 -6.26 17.69 -4.49
N PHE A 96 -6.49 16.57 -5.20
CA PHE A 96 -7.81 15.98 -5.33
C PHE A 96 -8.34 15.50 -3.98
N LEU A 97 -7.54 14.78 -3.18
CA LEU A 97 -7.91 14.35 -1.82
C LEU A 97 -8.30 15.53 -0.95
N LYS A 98 -7.46 16.57 -0.91
CA LYS A 98 -7.73 17.78 -0.13
C LYS A 98 -9.07 18.42 -0.52
N THR A 99 -9.34 18.49 -1.81
CA THR A 99 -10.59 19.08 -2.33
C THR A 99 -11.79 18.19 -2.01
N ALA A 100 -11.65 16.87 -2.18
CA ALA A 100 -12.69 15.89 -1.89
C ALA A 100 -13.04 15.86 -0.39
N GLU A 101 -12.04 15.89 0.50
CA GLU A 101 -12.25 15.97 1.95
C GLU A 101 -12.98 17.27 2.35
N ALA A 102 -12.57 18.42 1.80
CA ALA A 102 -13.25 19.68 2.07
C ALA A 102 -14.70 19.69 1.58
N ASN A 103 -14.99 19.06 0.45
CA ASN A 103 -16.35 18.94 -0.06
C ASN A 103 -17.18 17.93 0.74
N TYR A 104 -16.58 16.82 1.16
CA TYR A 104 -17.22 15.85 2.05
C TYR A 104 -17.64 16.49 3.38
N GLU A 105 -16.73 17.21 4.03
CA GLU A 105 -17.04 17.92 5.28
C GLU A 105 -18.20 18.90 5.13
N LYS A 106 -18.21 19.66 4.03
CA LYS A 106 -19.32 20.59 3.74
C LYS A 106 -20.65 19.85 3.51
N ALA A 107 -20.62 18.78 2.73
CA ALA A 107 -21.82 17.98 2.46
C ALA A 107 -22.32 17.27 3.71
N HIS A 108 -21.40 16.69 4.50
CA HIS A 108 -21.70 16.06 5.76
C HIS A 108 -22.36 17.05 6.76
N HIS A 109 -21.78 18.23 6.90
CA HIS A 109 -22.35 19.28 7.76
C HIS A 109 -23.78 19.65 7.33
N LYS A 110 -24.01 19.89 6.03
CA LYS A 110 -25.35 20.19 5.50
C LYS A 110 -26.36 19.06 5.77
N PHE A 111 -25.91 17.82 5.54
CA PHE A 111 -26.76 16.65 5.80
C PHE A 111 -27.12 16.56 7.30
N MET A 112 -26.14 16.70 8.20
CA MET A 112 -26.36 16.63 9.63
C MET A 112 -27.27 17.75 10.14
N GLU A 113 -27.05 18.98 9.67
CA GLU A 113 -27.90 20.12 10.01
C GLU A 113 -29.35 19.88 9.57
N LYS A 114 -29.54 19.40 8.33
CA LYS A 114 -30.87 19.09 7.81
C LYS A 114 -31.54 17.92 8.56
N ALA A 115 -30.78 16.89 8.88
CA ALA A 115 -31.27 15.75 9.66
C ALA A 115 -31.71 16.16 11.06
N GLU A 116 -30.97 17.06 11.70
CA GLU A 116 -31.32 17.61 12.99
C GLU A 116 -32.59 18.46 12.91
N GLN A 117 -32.70 19.35 11.92
CA GLN A 117 -33.92 20.14 11.66
C GLN A 117 -35.12 19.22 11.42
N PHE A 118 -34.94 18.16 10.64
CA PHE A 118 -36.00 17.18 10.39
C PHE A 118 -36.40 16.44 11.65
N SER A 119 -35.44 16.03 12.49
CA SER A 119 -35.72 15.38 13.77
C SER A 119 -36.51 16.27 14.74
N ARG A 120 -36.12 17.53 14.87
CA ARG A 120 -36.81 18.50 15.72
C ARG A 120 -38.23 18.82 15.23
N GLY A 121 -38.39 18.96 13.91
CA GLY A 121 -39.69 19.27 13.29
C GLY A 121 -40.65 18.09 13.23
N ARG A 122 -40.17 16.85 13.41
CA ARG A 122 -41.00 15.64 13.42
C ARG A 122 -42.09 15.64 14.50
N PHE A 123 -41.86 16.35 15.57
CA PHE A 123 -42.83 16.52 16.66
C PHE A 123 -43.72 17.78 16.52
N GLY A 124 -43.51 18.56 15.44
CA GLY A 124 -44.31 19.72 15.10
C GLY A 124 -45.38 19.41 14.05
N SER A 125 -46.27 20.35 13.79
CA SER A 125 -47.36 20.20 12.81
C SER A 125 -46.88 20.47 11.38
N TRP A 126 -46.04 19.61 10.83
CA TRP A 126 -45.69 19.69 9.40
C TRP A 126 -46.87 19.23 8.54
N SER A 127 -47.14 19.98 7.46
CA SER A 127 -48.03 19.50 6.43
C SER A 127 -47.42 18.29 5.74
N ARG A 128 -48.26 17.42 5.18
CA ARG A 128 -47.83 16.24 4.41
C ARG A 128 -46.85 16.60 3.28
N THR A 129 -47.03 17.76 2.68
CA THR A 129 -46.15 18.26 1.59
C THR A 129 -44.78 18.63 2.14
N GLN A 130 -44.71 19.39 3.24
CA GLN A 130 -43.44 19.75 3.88
C GLN A 130 -42.65 18.51 4.33
N TYR A 131 -43.32 17.52 4.91
CA TYR A 131 -42.69 16.26 5.29
C TYR A 131 -42.05 15.56 4.10
N LYS A 132 -42.80 15.40 2.97
CA LYS A 132 -42.26 14.81 1.73
C LYS A 132 -41.07 15.59 1.19
N MET A 133 -41.16 16.91 1.12
CA MET A 133 -40.07 17.76 0.61
C MET A 133 -38.79 17.63 1.44
N ASN A 134 -38.91 17.57 2.75
CA ASN A 134 -37.78 17.40 3.66
C ASN A 134 -37.12 16.03 3.49
N ILE A 135 -37.87 14.96 3.26
CA ILE A 135 -37.30 13.64 2.96
C ILE A 135 -36.51 13.68 1.65
N ILE A 136 -37.07 14.22 0.58
CA ILE A 136 -36.41 14.34 -0.72
C ILE A 136 -35.11 15.14 -0.59
N GLU A 137 -35.13 16.21 0.17
CA GLU A 137 -33.93 17.02 0.39
C GLU A 137 -32.89 16.29 1.23
N LEU A 138 -33.27 15.55 2.26
CA LEU A 138 -32.36 14.71 3.04
C LEU A 138 -31.71 13.63 2.18
N ASP A 139 -32.48 12.95 1.33
CA ASP A 139 -31.96 11.95 0.42
C ASP A 139 -30.96 12.58 -0.58
N ARG A 140 -31.27 13.74 -1.14
CA ARG A 140 -30.35 14.47 -2.03
C ARG A 140 -29.03 14.86 -1.33
N LEU A 141 -29.11 15.37 -0.09
CA LEU A 141 -27.92 15.74 0.67
C LEU A 141 -27.09 14.52 1.07
N ARG A 142 -27.75 13.40 1.35
CA ARG A 142 -27.09 12.12 1.62
C ARG A 142 -26.34 11.62 0.39
N GLU A 143 -26.96 11.65 -0.78
CA GLU A 143 -26.31 11.26 -2.04
C GLU A 143 -25.11 12.15 -2.37
N GLU A 144 -25.25 13.48 -2.14
CA GLU A 144 -24.13 14.42 -2.31
C GLU A 144 -22.97 14.09 -1.36
N MET A 145 -23.25 13.79 -0.10
CA MET A 145 -22.24 13.39 0.88
C MET A 145 -21.55 12.07 0.48
N LEU A 146 -22.31 11.06 0.07
CA LEU A 146 -21.78 9.77 -0.36
C LEU A 146 -20.88 9.92 -1.58
N LYS A 147 -21.30 10.71 -2.56
CA LYS A 147 -20.48 11.01 -3.75
C LYS A 147 -19.10 11.58 -3.39
N TYR A 148 -19.03 12.51 -2.44
CA TYR A 148 -17.74 13.04 -2.00
C TYR A 148 -16.97 12.05 -1.15
N GLY A 149 -17.64 11.19 -0.39
CA GLY A 149 -17.04 10.06 0.31
C GLY A 149 -16.33 9.10 -0.63
N ASP A 150 -16.97 8.75 -1.74
CA ASP A 150 -16.38 7.91 -2.78
C ASP A 150 -15.13 8.56 -3.41
N GLN A 151 -15.17 9.88 -3.67
CA GLN A 151 -14.00 10.61 -4.17
C GLN A 151 -12.83 10.61 -3.17
N VAL A 152 -13.10 10.72 -1.88
CA VAL A 152 -12.07 10.59 -0.82
C VAL A 152 -11.47 9.19 -0.83
N ALA A 153 -12.31 8.15 -0.95
CA ALA A 153 -11.85 6.76 -1.01
C ALA A 153 -10.98 6.51 -2.26
N GLU A 154 -11.41 6.97 -3.43
CA GLU A 154 -10.67 6.89 -4.69
C GLU A 154 -9.28 7.55 -4.59
N ALA A 155 -9.23 8.77 -4.03
CA ALA A 155 -7.97 9.48 -3.87
C ALA A 155 -7.00 8.76 -2.92
N LYS A 156 -7.51 8.21 -1.81
CA LYS A 156 -6.71 7.44 -0.84
C LYS A 156 -6.17 6.15 -1.46
N GLU A 157 -7.00 5.42 -2.21
CA GLU A 157 -6.57 4.21 -2.91
C GLU A 157 -5.48 4.52 -3.95
N ALA A 158 -5.64 5.60 -4.74
CA ALA A 158 -4.64 6.01 -5.71
C ALA A 158 -3.31 6.39 -5.05
N LEU A 159 -3.34 7.12 -3.94
CA LEU A 159 -2.14 7.49 -3.17
C LEU A 159 -1.46 6.26 -2.55
N GLU A 160 -2.23 5.31 -2.05
CA GLU A 160 -1.70 4.04 -1.52
C GLU A 160 -1.00 3.23 -2.61
N LYS A 161 -1.62 3.12 -3.79
CA LYS A 161 -1.02 2.47 -4.96
C LYS A 161 0.29 3.11 -5.37
N ILE A 162 0.34 4.45 -5.47
CA ILE A 162 1.57 5.18 -5.79
C ILE A 162 2.64 4.95 -4.71
N SER A 163 2.24 4.97 -3.43
CA SER A 163 3.16 4.70 -2.32
C SER A 163 3.73 3.28 -2.35
N LYS A 164 2.93 2.29 -2.76
CA LYS A 164 3.38 0.92 -2.97
C LYS A 164 4.36 0.82 -4.14
N GLU A 165 4.02 1.41 -5.28
CA GLU A 165 4.90 1.45 -6.45
C GLU A 165 6.24 2.12 -6.13
N ALA A 166 6.23 3.24 -5.38
CA ALA A 166 7.45 3.93 -4.98
C ALA A 166 8.33 3.09 -4.06
N ARG A 167 7.73 2.33 -3.14
CA ARG A 167 8.46 1.38 -2.29
C ARG A 167 9.09 0.25 -3.10
N GLU A 168 8.35 -0.32 -4.05
CA GLU A 168 8.86 -1.35 -4.96
C GLU A 168 9.99 -0.82 -5.85
N ALA A 169 9.92 0.44 -6.23
CA ALA A 169 10.96 1.14 -6.98
C ALA A 169 12.16 1.58 -6.13
N ASN A 170 12.13 1.37 -4.82
CA ASN A 170 13.12 1.89 -3.87
C ASN A 170 13.32 3.42 -3.98
N ALA A 171 12.26 4.16 -4.31
CA ALA A 171 12.26 5.60 -4.40
C ALA A 171 12.39 6.25 -3.00
N ASN A 172 13.00 7.42 -2.95
CA ASN A 172 13.10 8.15 -1.69
C ASN A 172 11.69 8.53 -1.19
N PRO A 173 11.28 8.14 0.04
CA PRO A 173 9.97 8.46 0.58
C PRO A 173 9.66 9.97 0.64
N GLU A 174 10.68 10.82 0.73
CA GLU A 174 10.52 12.28 0.76
C GLU A 174 9.96 12.85 -0.55
N TRP A 175 10.12 12.12 -1.68
CA TRP A 175 9.57 12.55 -2.96
C TRP A 175 8.04 12.42 -3.04
N LEU A 176 7.45 11.70 -2.10
CA LEU A 176 6.00 11.54 -1.99
C LEU A 176 5.34 12.58 -1.06
N ASN A 177 6.13 13.43 -0.40
CA ASN A 177 5.64 14.46 0.55
C ASN A 177 5.24 15.78 -0.11
#